data_77e06a4e92ada13e228255ebe27e7175
#
_entry.id   77e06a4e92ada13e228255ebe27e7175
#
_cell.length_a   1.000
_cell.length_b   1.000
_cell.length_c   1.000
_cell.angle_alpha   90.00
_cell.angle_beta   90.00
_cell.angle_gamma   90.00
#
_symmetry.space_group_name_H-M   'P 1'
#
loop_
_entity.id
_entity.type
_entity.pdbx_description
1 polymer ?
#
loop_
_entity_poly.entity_id
_entity_poly.type
_entity_poly.pdbx_seq_one_letter_code
_entity_poly.pdbx_strand_id
1 'polypeptide(L)' 'MREFEAVEQRIAETEKRLPQIENELTAAASDAGRVHELFIEQQTLKTQLETDMERWADLAERHEG' A
#
# COMPACT_ATOMS: atom_id res chain seq x y z
N MET A 1 -3.51 -11.84 -17.46
CA MET A 1 -2.55 -11.58 -16.38
C MET A 1 -2.82 -12.51 -15.21
N ARG A 2 -1.79 -13.05 -14.65
CA ARG A 2 -1.94 -13.97 -13.52
C ARG A 2 -2.16 -13.19 -12.24
N GLU A 3 -2.99 -13.73 -11.36
CA GLU A 3 -3.30 -13.09 -10.08
C GLU A 3 -2.04 -12.76 -9.26
N PHE A 4 -1.07 -13.67 -9.25
CA PHE A 4 0.17 -13.48 -8.53
C PHE A 4 0.90 -12.21 -8.97
N GLU A 5 1.03 -12.01 -10.27
CA GLU A 5 1.68 -10.82 -10.83
C GLU A 5 0.92 -9.55 -10.50
N ALA A 6 -0.42 -9.61 -10.55
CA ALA A 6 -1.25 -8.46 -10.23
C ALA A 6 -1.10 -8.07 -8.75
N VAL A 7 -1.04 -9.06 -7.85
CA VAL A 7 -0.84 -8.81 -6.43
C VAL A 7 0.55 -8.22 -6.17
N GLU A 8 1.58 -8.76 -6.80
CA GLU A 8 2.94 -8.22 -6.67
C GLU A 8 3.01 -6.76 -7.11
N GLN A 9 2.34 -6.45 -8.21
CA GLN A 9 2.34 -5.10 -8.73
C GLN A 9 1.64 -4.13 -7.77
N ARG A 10 0.51 -4.55 -7.19
CA ARG A 10 -0.19 -3.72 -6.20
C ARG A 10 0.66 -3.48 -4.96
N ILE A 11 1.35 -4.50 -4.48
CA ILE A 11 2.26 -4.38 -3.34
C ILE A 11 3.35 -3.35 -3.66
N ALA A 12 3.98 -3.47 -4.82
CA ALA A 12 5.05 -2.57 -5.23
C ALA A 12 4.56 -1.12 -5.30
N GLU A 13 3.38 -0.89 -5.89
CA GLU A 13 2.80 0.43 -6.00
C GLU A 13 2.47 1.02 -4.63
N THR A 14 1.91 0.20 -3.73
CA THR A 14 1.58 0.64 -2.39
C THR A 14 2.85 1.02 -1.61
N GLU A 15 3.87 0.18 -1.69
CA GLU A 15 5.15 0.44 -1.03
C GLU A 15 5.85 1.68 -1.57
N LYS A 16 5.60 2.00 -2.83
CA LYS A 16 6.14 3.21 -3.44
C LYS A 16 5.36 4.45 -3.00
N ARG A 17 4.04 4.32 -2.85
CA ARG A 17 3.18 5.44 -2.45
C ARG A 17 3.33 5.82 -0.98
N LEU A 18 3.53 4.86 -0.09
CA LEU A 18 3.61 5.13 1.35
C LEU A 18 4.69 6.16 1.72
N PRO A 19 5.94 6.07 1.23
CA PRO A 19 6.93 7.09 1.51
C PRO A 19 6.55 8.47 0.97
N GLN A 20 5.87 8.52 -0.18
CA GLN A 20 5.39 9.78 -0.75
C GLN A 20 4.39 10.45 0.18
N ILE A 21 3.48 9.65 0.77
CA ILE A 21 2.49 10.16 1.72
C ILE A 21 3.19 10.75 2.95
N GLU A 22 4.22 10.11 3.46
CA GLU A 22 4.98 10.62 4.59
C GLU A 22 5.61 11.98 4.27
N ASN A 23 6.17 12.12 3.08
CA ASN A 23 6.74 13.38 2.62
C ASN A 23 5.65 14.46 2.49
N GLU A 24 4.50 14.10 1.94
CA GLU A 24 3.38 15.02 1.79
C GLU A 24 2.82 15.44 3.15
N LEU A 25 2.77 14.52 4.13
CA LEU A 25 2.35 14.84 5.49
C LEU A 25 3.26 15.89 6.13
N THR A 26 4.56 15.74 5.95
CA THR A 26 5.53 16.70 6.45
C THR A 26 5.34 18.06 5.78
N ALA A 27 5.15 18.08 4.47
CA ALA A 27 4.97 19.31 3.70
C ALA A 27 3.65 19.99 4.05
N ALA A 28 2.61 19.24 4.37
CA ALA A 28 1.28 19.74 4.67
C ALA A 28 1.01 19.91 6.17
N ALA A 29 2.04 19.90 7.00
CA ALA A 29 1.90 19.88 8.47
C ALA A 29 1.02 21.00 9.03
N SER A 30 0.96 22.15 8.35
CA SER A 30 0.13 23.28 8.77
C SER A 30 -1.27 23.29 8.18
N ASP A 31 -1.59 22.31 7.31
CA ASP A 31 -2.90 22.18 6.67
C ASP A 31 -3.63 20.97 7.24
N ALA A 32 -4.44 21.19 8.26
CA ALA A 32 -5.14 20.12 8.97
C ALA A 32 -6.04 19.27 8.07
N GLY A 33 -6.72 19.91 7.10
CA GLY A 33 -7.59 19.19 6.17
C GLY A 33 -6.80 18.25 5.27
N ARG A 34 -5.68 18.71 4.75
CA ARG A 34 -4.81 17.91 3.89
C ARG A 34 -4.15 16.76 4.67
N VAL A 35 -3.70 17.06 5.90
CA VAL A 35 -3.11 16.05 6.79
C VAL A 35 -4.12 14.94 7.06
N HIS A 36 -5.37 15.30 7.32
CA HIS A 36 -6.43 14.33 7.57
C HIS A 36 -6.65 13.40 6.35
N GLU A 37 -6.74 13.98 5.16
CA GLU A 37 -6.91 13.20 3.92
C GLU A 37 -5.75 12.24 3.70
N LEU A 38 -4.53 12.71 3.88
CA LEU A 38 -3.33 11.90 3.70
C LEU A 38 -3.26 10.78 4.74
N PHE A 39 -3.69 11.05 5.95
CA PHE A 39 -3.73 10.05 7.02
C PHE A 39 -4.70 8.93 6.67
N ILE A 40 -5.88 9.28 6.16
CA ILE A 40 -6.88 8.29 5.73
C ILE A 40 -6.30 7.43 4.60
N GLU A 41 -5.68 8.06 3.61
CA GLU A 41 -5.05 7.33 2.50
C GLU A 41 -3.97 6.37 3.01
N GLN A 42 -3.14 6.83 3.94
CA GLN A 42 -2.09 6.02 4.54
C GLN A 42 -2.65 4.77 5.21
N GLN A 43 -3.70 4.95 6.02
CA GLN A 43 -4.34 3.83 6.72
C GLN A 43 -4.96 2.83 5.74
N THR A 44 -5.63 3.35 4.72
CA THR A 44 -6.23 2.50 3.68
C THR A 44 -5.17 1.67 2.97
N LEU A 45 -4.06 2.30 2.59
CA LEU A 45 -2.98 1.62 1.88
C LEU A 45 -2.28 0.59 2.76
N LYS A 46 -2.09 0.89 4.05
CA LYS A 46 -1.50 -0.07 4.98
C LYS A 46 -2.36 -1.33 5.12
N THR A 47 -3.68 -1.14 5.21
CA THR A 47 -4.62 -2.25 5.28
C THR A 47 -4.60 -3.07 3.99
N GLN A 48 -4.59 -2.40 2.83
CA GLN A 48 -4.49 -3.07 1.54
C GLN A 48 -3.18 -3.85 1.40
N LEU A 49 -2.09 -3.26 1.88
CA LEU A 49 -0.77 -3.90 1.82
C LEU A 49 -0.77 -5.19 2.63
N GLU A 50 -1.32 -5.16 3.84
CA GLU A 50 -1.41 -6.37 4.67
C GLU A 50 -2.21 -7.46 3.96
N THR A 51 -3.36 -7.10 3.42
CA THR A 51 -4.23 -8.04 2.69
C THR A 51 -3.51 -8.61 1.47
N ASP A 52 -2.86 -7.73 0.71
CA ASP A 52 -2.14 -8.15 -0.50
C ASP A 52 -0.94 -9.03 -0.16
N MET A 53 -0.24 -8.75 0.92
CA MET A 53 0.88 -9.57 1.36
C MET A 53 0.44 -10.97 1.79
N GLU A 54 -0.69 -11.06 2.49
CA GLU A 54 -1.28 -12.35 2.87
C GLU A 54 -1.66 -13.14 1.62
N ARG A 55 -2.28 -12.47 0.66
CA ARG A 55 -2.67 -13.09 -0.60
C ARG A 55 -1.45 -13.52 -1.40
N TRP A 56 -0.42 -12.67 -1.43
CA TRP A 56 0.83 -12.98 -2.11
C TRP A 56 1.48 -14.24 -1.54
N ALA A 57 1.54 -14.34 -0.20
CA ALA A 57 2.13 -15.50 0.46
C ALA A 57 1.35 -16.78 0.15
N ASP A 58 0.02 -16.70 0.15
CA ASP A 58 -0.85 -17.82 -0.18
C ASP A 58 -0.62 -18.30 -1.63
N LEU A 59 -0.54 -17.34 -2.55
CA LEU A 59 -0.30 -17.65 -3.97
C LEU A 59 1.11 -18.20 -4.19
N ALA A 60 2.09 -17.70 -3.46
CA ALA A 60 3.47 -18.17 -3.57
C ALA A 60 3.58 -19.63 -3.13
N GLU A 61 2.90 -20.00 -2.05
CA GLU A 61 2.86 -21.38 -1.60
C GLU A 61 2.25 -22.30 -2.65
N ARG A 62 1.16 -21.87 -3.27
CA ARG A 62 0.50 -22.65 -4.34
C ARG A 62 1.38 -22.78 -5.56
N HIS A 63 2.16 -21.75 -5.85
CA HIS A 63 3.04 -21.74 -7.02
C HIS A 63 4.18 -22.72 -6.89
N GLU A 64 4.65 -22.92 -5.68
CA GLU A 64 5.75 -23.85 -5.41
C GLU A 64 5.28 -25.31 -5.35
N GLY A 65 4.02 -25.52 -5.09
CA GLY A 65 3.41 -26.84 -5.03
C GLY A 65 3.05 -27.34 -6.38
#